data_0db2015db2398f2bd0feacded7d707cf
#
_entry.id   0db2015db2398f2bd0feacded7d707cf
#
_cell.length_a   1.000
_cell.length_b   1.000
_cell.length_c   1.000
_cell.angle_alpha   90.00
_cell.angle_beta   90.00
_cell.angle_gamma   90.00
#
_symmetry.space_group_name_H-M   'P 1'
#
loop_
_entity.id
_entity.type
_entity.pdbx_description
1 polymer ?
#
loop_
_entity_poly.entity_id
_entity_poly.type
_entity_poly.pdbx_seq_one_letter_code
_entity_poly.pdbx_strand_id
1 'polypeptide(L)'
;MSNELGLGNKGSWWESRNKNAVLVLTFVVMLAAKLLTMMLPAKYFYDNNRIVGMVNEDMRVKAWAGSYIVAANFFKAINIFGFTSISQWSWFLGMLLTVIVFFMVLKLPEPDMVQAIFLLACIGLLNIYVFNIGKDVIQFLFFMAVYLVLLMPIESSTMKIAFATVILYFESKVFRSYYVLIAALVLAIYCILTMFRKNHKFPPAVMIIITTVTMYVLVC
;
A
#
# COMPACT_ATOMS: atom_id res chain seq x y z
N MET A 1 -5.03 -48.79 26.77
CA MET A 1 -3.66 -48.48 26.36
C MET A 1 -3.70 -48.16 24.85
N SER A 2 -4.00 -46.96 24.52
CA SER A 2 -4.02 -46.45 23.14
C SER A 2 -2.75 -45.66 22.88
N ASN A 3 -1.92 -46.18 21.99
CA ASN A 3 -0.73 -45.50 21.50
C ASN A 3 -1.13 -44.21 20.74
N GLU A 4 -1.03 -43.08 21.35
CA GLU A 4 -0.91 -41.82 20.68
C GLU A 4 0.49 -41.75 20.06
N LEU A 5 0.63 -42.32 18.86
CA LEU A 5 1.75 -42.07 17.99
C LEU A 5 1.73 -40.60 17.61
N GLY A 6 2.69 -39.87 18.15
CA GLY A 6 2.95 -38.47 17.84
C GLY A 6 3.13 -38.21 16.36
N LEU A 7 2.04 -37.89 15.69
CA LEU A 7 2.07 -37.13 14.45
C LEU A 7 2.51 -35.71 14.76
N GLY A 8 3.81 -35.58 15.07
CA GLY A 8 4.46 -34.29 15.26
C GLY A 8 4.19 -33.43 14.02
N ASN A 9 3.67 -32.28 14.33
CA ASN A 9 3.40 -31.09 13.57
C ASN A 9 4.45 -30.81 12.45
N LYS A 10 4.42 -31.65 11.38
CA LYS A 10 5.28 -31.45 10.19
C LYS A 10 4.81 -30.25 9.36
N GLY A 11 3.59 -29.76 9.56
CA GLY A 11 3.06 -28.59 8.85
C GLY A 11 3.77 -27.29 9.28
N SER A 12 4.03 -27.11 10.58
CA SER A 12 4.56 -25.83 11.08
C SER A 12 5.96 -25.47 10.59
N TRP A 13 6.82 -26.48 10.30
CA TRP A 13 8.20 -26.20 9.89
C TRP A 13 8.31 -25.76 8.42
N TRP A 14 7.53 -26.34 7.52
CA TRP A 14 7.48 -25.93 6.11
C TRP A 14 6.80 -24.59 5.94
N GLU A 15 5.76 -24.34 6.69
CA GLU A 15 5.02 -23.09 6.74
C GLU A 15 5.94 -21.94 7.19
N SER A 16 6.60 -22.08 8.32
CA SER A 16 7.58 -21.12 8.84
C SER A 16 8.72 -20.84 7.83
N ARG A 17 9.14 -21.83 7.06
CA ARG A 17 10.20 -21.70 6.07
C ARG A 17 9.78 -20.84 4.87
N ASN A 18 8.57 -21.01 4.37
CA ASN A 18 8.04 -20.20 3.27
C ASN A 18 7.93 -18.72 3.67
N LYS A 19 7.47 -18.44 4.85
CA LYS A 19 7.38 -17.08 5.37
C LYS A 19 8.75 -16.42 5.50
N ASN A 20 9.72 -17.12 6.06
CA ASN A 20 11.08 -16.63 6.17
C ASN A 20 11.72 -16.38 4.79
N ALA A 21 11.49 -17.27 3.83
CA ALA A 21 11.95 -17.09 2.46
C ALA A 21 11.35 -15.83 1.82
N VAL A 22 10.03 -15.62 1.99
CA VAL A 22 9.36 -14.40 1.50
C VAL A 22 9.93 -13.14 2.14
N LEU A 23 10.22 -13.16 3.44
CA LEU A 23 10.80 -12.02 4.12
C LEU A 23 12.19 -11.65 3.59
N VAL A 24 13.06 -12.65 3.39
CA VAL A 24 14.38 -12.42 2.78
C VAL A 24 14.26 -11.94 1.35
N LEU A 25 13.40 -12.58 0.54
CA LEU A 25 13.18 -12.22 -0.85
C LEU A 25 12.58 -10.81 -0.99
N THR A 26 11.84 -10.32 -0.01
CA THR A 26 11.32 -8.95 0.00
C THR A 26 12.45 -7.91 -0.14
N PHE A 27 13.55 -8.08 0.58
CA PHE A 27 14.70 -7.19 0.45
C PHE A 27 15.46 -7.38 -0.86
N VAL A 28 15.60 -8.62 -1.33
CA VAL A 28 16.24 -8.91 -2.63
C VAL A 28 15.44 -8.26 -3.76
N VAL A 29 14.12 -8.40 -3.74
CA VAL A 29 13.21 -7.79 -4.71
C VAL A 29 13.27 -6.26 -4.66
N MET A 30 13.33 -5.69 -3.46
CA MET A 30 13.52 -4.24 -3.28
C MET A 30 14.82 -3.77 -3.95
N LEU A 31 15.94 -4.43 -3.67
CA LEU A 31 17.24 -4.07 -4.27
C LEU A 31 17.18 -4.17 -5.80
N ALA A 32 16.67 -5.29 -6.33
CA ALA A 32 16.52 -5.48 -7.78
C ALA A 32 15.62 -4.42 -8.41
N ALA A 33 14.48 -4.10 -7.77
CA ALA A 33 13.56 -3.08 -8.23
C ALA A 33 14.19 -1.67 -8.25
N LYS A 34 15.02 -1.33 -7.25
CA LYS A 34 15.72 -0.05 -7.19
C LYS A 34 16.82 0.06 -8.25
N LEU A 35 17.55 -1.01 -8.49
CA LEU A 35 18.52 -1.06 -9.60
C LEU A 35 17.80 -0.89 -10.94
N LEU A 36 16.70 -1.59 -11.15
CA LEU A 36 15.89 -1.44 -12.36
C LEU A 36 15.35 -0.01 -12.52
N THR A 37 14.88 0.62 -11.44
CA THR A 37 14.41 2.02 -11.46
C THR A 37 15.49 2.97 -11.95
N MET A 38 16.76 2.75 -11.60
CA MET A 38 17.88 3.57 -12.08
C MET A 38 18.18 3.37 -13.56
N MET A 39 17.83 2.23 -14.14
CA MET A 39 18.02 1.91 -15.56
C MET A 39 16.86 2.38 -16.43
N LEU A 40 15.69 2.64 -15.86
CA LEU A 40 14.52 3.08 -16.60
C LEU A 40 14.66 4.52 -17.11
N PRO A 41 14.14 4.81 -18.32
CA PRO A 41 14.16 6.16 -18.87
C PRO A 41 13.41 7.17 -17.98
N ALA A 42 13.95 8.39 -17.88
CA ALA A 42 13.40 9.48 -17.05
C ALA A 42 11.92 9.83 -17.38
N LYS A 43 11.46 9.51 -18.59
CA LYS A 43 10.05 9.72 -18.99
C LYS A 43 9.03 8.98 -18.11
N TYR A 44 9.41 7.85 -17.52
CA TYR A 44 8.55 7.09 -16.62
C TYR A 44 8.42 7.73 -15.23
N PHE A 45 9.32 8.66 -14.91
CA PHE A 45 9.39 9.35 -13.62
C PHE A 45 9.18 10.87 -13.77
N TYR A 46 8.34 11.27 -14.73
CA TYR A 46 8.10 12.68 -15.04
C TYR A 46 7.59 13.48 -13.82
N ASP A 47 6.62 12.94 -13.11
CA ASP A 47 6.05 13.55 -11.90
C ASP A 47 7.11 13.68 -10.79
N ASN A 48 7.91 12.65 -10.63
CA ASN A 48 9.00 12.61 -9.64
C ASN A 48 10.05 13.69 -9.91
N ASN A 49 10.46 13.84 -11.17
CA ASN A 49 11.39 14.90 -11.60
C ASN A 49 10.86 16.30 -11.25
N ARG A 50 9.56 16.54 -11.47
CA ARG A 50 8.93 17.82 -11.13
C ARG A 50 8.88 18.07 -9.64
N ILE A 51 8.52 17.07 -8.85
CA ILE A 51 8.46 17.21 -7.40
C ILE A 51 9.87 17.46 -6.83
N VAL A 52 10.90 16.74 -7.31
CA VAL A 52 12.29 17.00 -6.91
C VAL A 52 12.72 18.42 -7.27
N GLY A 53 12.40 18.88 -8.49
CA GLY A 53 12.70 20.25 -8.90
C GLY A 53 12.02 21.29 -7.99
N MET A 54 10.77 21.07 -7.60
CA MET A 54 10.07 21.96 -6.65
C MET A 54 10.66 21.87 -5.24
N VAL A 55 11.09 20.72 -4.77
CA VAL A 55 11.77 20.55 -3.46
C VAL A 55 13.09 21.31 -3.44
N ASN A 56 13.83 21.25 -4.54
CA ASN A 56 15.14 21.94 -4.70
C ASN A 56 15.01 23.41 -5.09
N GLU A 57 13.79 23.94 -5.19
CA GLU A 57 13.54 25.35 -5.64
C GLU A 57 14.14 25.67 -7.02
N ASP A 58 14.15 24.70 -7.93
CA ASP A 58 14.63 24.91 -9.30
C ASP A 58 13.65 25.80 -10.06
N MET A 59 14.05 27.04 -10.31
CA MET A 59 13.24 28.05 -11.01
C MET A 59 12.85 27.66 -12.44
N ARG A 60 13.52 26.67 -13.04
CA ARG A 60 13.18 26.13 -14.37
C ARG A 60 11.97 25.21 -14.34
N VAL A 61 11.60 24.72 -13.16
CA VAL A 61 10.44 23.88 -12.99
C VAL A 61 9.23 24.75 -12.69
N LYS A 62 8.27 24.81 -13.63
CA LYS A 62 7.01 25.51 -13.40
C LYS A 62 6.30 24.92 -12.20
N ALA A 63 5.94 25.76 -11.22
CA ALA A 63 5.10 25.35 -10.11
C ALA A 63 3.72 24.89 -10.65
N TRP A 64 3.35 23.66 -10.35
CA TRP A 64 2.05 23.13 -10.69
C TRP A 64 1.13 23.26 -9.47
N ALA A 65 -0.12 23.59 -9.71
CA ALA A 65 -1.10 23.74 -8.64
C ALA A 65 -1.53 22.40 -8.03
N GLY A 66 -2.17 22.44 -6.88
CA GLY A 66 -2.84 21.30 -6.24
C GLY A 66 -1.88 20.27 -5.65
N SER A 67 -2.11 19.01 -5.98
CA SER A 67 -1.43 17.86 -5.35
C SER A 67 0.10 17.84 -5.50
N TYR A 68 0.66 18.51 -6.51
CA TYR A 68 2.12 18.63 -6.67
C TYR A 68 2.74 19.55 -5.62
N ILE A 69 2.10 20.68 -5.32
CA ILE A 69 2.57 21.62 -4.29
C ILE A 69 2.51 20.93 -2.93
N VAL A 70 1.43 20.22 -2.64
CA VAL A 70 1.29 19.48 -1.38
C VAL A 70 2.39 18.43 -1.24
N ALA A 71 2.63 17.64 -2.29
CA ALA A 71 3.70 16.64 -2.30
C ALA A 71 5.09 17.29 -2.12
N ALA A 72 5.38 18.36 -2.85
CA ALA A 72 6.67 19.06 -2.74
C ALA A 72 6.88 19.63 -1.33
N ASN A 73 5.87 20.26 -0.73
CA ASN A 73 5.94 20.79 0.62
C ASN A 73 6.13 19.69 1.67
N PHE A 74 5.46 18.55 1.48
CA PHE A 74 5.66 17.39 2.35
C PHE A 74 7.11 16.88 2.29
N PHE A 75 7.64 16.65 1.08
CA PHE A 75 9.02 16.20 0.93
C PHE A 75 10.03 17.25 1.39
N LYS A 76 9.77 18.53 1.17
CA LYS A 76 10.62 19.63 1.69
C LYS A 76 10.67 19.61 3.22
N ALA A 77 9.53 19.40 3.89
CA ALA A 77 9.45 19.35 5.34
C ALA A 77 10.21 18.14 5.94
N ILE A 78 10.22 17.00 5.26
CA ILE A 78 10.91 15.79 5.74
C ILE A 78 12.35 15.63 5.20
N ASN A 79 12.82 16.57 4.39
CA ASN A 79 14.17 16.52 3.78
C ASN A 79 15.28 16.90 4.76
N ILE A 80 15.36 16.20 5.89
CA ILE A 80 16.37 16.42 6.93
C ILE A 80 17.79 16.10 6.42
N PHE A 81 17.89 15.16 5.47
CA PHE A 81 19.15 14.69 4.90
C PHE A 81 19.66 15.53 3.72
N GLY A 82 18.92 16.54 3.27
CA GLY A 82 19.31 17.37 2.13
C GLY A 82 19.34 16.63 0.79
N PHE A 83 18.44 15.68 0.56
CA PHE A 83 18.36 14.95 -0.70
C PHE A 83 17.97 15.88 -1.86
N THR A 84 18.74 15.81 -2.95
CA THR A 84 18.55 16.66 -4.14
C THR A 84 18.22 15.86 -5.39
N SER A 85 18.35 14.54 -5.38
CA SER A 85 18.13 13.68 -6.54
C SER A 85 17.02 12.66 -6.34
N ILE A 86 16.37 12.25 -7.45
CA ILE A 86 15.38 11.16 -7.44
C ILE A 86 15.99 9.88 -6.90
N SER A 87 17.23 9.58 -7.24
CA SER A 87 17.90 8.35 -6.80
C SER A 87 18.02 8.29 -5.28
N GLN A 88 18.45 9.38 -4.62
CA GLN A 88 18.54 9.45 -3.16
C GLN A 88 17.19 9.20 -2.51
N TRP A 89 16.15 9.90 -2.96
CA TRP A 89 14.79 9.71 -2.48
C TRP A 89 14.26 8.29 -2.73
N SER A 90 14.53 7.74 -3.91
CA SER A 90 14.11 6.40 -4.28
C SER A 90 14.68 5.34 -3.34
N TRP A 91 15.98 5.42 -3.07
CA TRP A 91 16.63 4.49 -2.14
C TRP A 91 16.12 4.66 -0.72
N PHE A 92 16.03 5.89 -0.24
CA PHE A 92 15.54 6.18 1.12
C PHE A 92 14.11 5.68 1.34
N LEU A 93 13.19 6.07 0.46
CA LEU A 93 11.78 5.66 0.56
C LEU A 93 11.62 4.15 0.30
N GLY A 94 12.37 3.59 -0.63
CA GLY A 94 12.36 2.16 -0.90
C GLY A 94 12.78 1.35 0.33
N MET A 95 13.86 1.71 0.99
CA MET A 95 14.32 1.04 2.21
C MET A 95 13.31 1.22 3.35
N LEU A 96 12.89 2.45 3.63
CA LEU A 96 11.98 2.76 4.73
C LEU A 96 10.63 2.05 4.57
N LEU A 97 10.01 2.16 3.40
CA LEU A 97 8.68 1.59 3.18
C LEU A 97 8.72 0.07 3.00
N THR A 98 9.80 -0.48 2.48
CA THR A 98 9.98 -1.94 2.43
C THR A 98 10.09 -2.53 3.83
N VAL A 99 10.72 -1.83 4.79
CA VAL A 99 10.72 -2.25 6.20
C VAL A 99 9.30 -2.27 6.76
N ILE A 100 8.48 -1.26 6.46
CA ILE A 100 7.06 -1.24 6.87
C ILE A 100 6.30 -2.42 6.27
N VAL A 101 6.47 -2.67 4.96
CA VAL A 101 5.86 -3.82 4.28
C VAL A 101 6.33 -5.14 4.88
N PHE A 102 7.61 -5.25 5.23
CA PHE A 102 8.16 -6.41 5.93
C PHE A 102 7.42 -6.70 7.24
N PHE A 103 7.19 -5.68 8.08
CA PHE A 103 6.41 -5.86 9.31
C PHE A 103 4.95 -6.24 9.04
N MET A 104 4.37 -5.80 7.95
CA MET A 104 3.02 -6.25 7.55
C MET A 104 3.02 -7.71 7.13
N VAL A 105 4.00 -8.14 6.34
CA VAL A 105 4.15 -9.54 5.91
C VAL A 105 4.32 -10.47 7.11
N LEU A 106 5.01 -10.02 8.16
CA LEU A 106 5.13 -10.79 9.41
C LEU A 106 3.78 -11.12 10.04
N LYS A 107 2.78 -10.25 9.89
CA LYS A 107 1.43 -10.43 10.46
C LYS A 107 0.48 -11.21 9.56
N LEU A 108 0.83 -11.43 8.31
CA LEU A 108 0.02 -12.24 7.40
C LEU A 108 0.10 -13.73 7.74
N PRO A 109 -0.96 -14.50 7.46
CA PRO A 109 -0.87 -15.95 7.47
C PRO A 109 0.19 -16.41 6.47
N GLU A 110 0.67 -17.62 6.64
CA GLU A 110 1.71 -18.18 5.80
C GLU A 110 1.23 -18.32 4.34
N PRO A 111 1.94 -17.68 3.39
CA PRO A 111 1.53 -17.72 2.00
C PRO A 111 1.89 -19.06 1.36
N ASP A 112 1.02 -19.56 0.51
CA ASP A 112 1.39 -20.59 -0.44
C ASP A 112 2.37 -20.05 -1.52
N MET A 113 2.88 -20.91 -2.37
CA MET A 113 3.88 -20.52 -3.38
C MET A 113 3.34 -19.45 -4.35
N VAL A 114 2.08 -19.57 -4.77
CA VAL A 114 1.45 -18.62 -5.71
C VAL A 114 1.25 -17.27 -5.04
N GLN A 115 0.75 -17.26 -3.81
CA GLN A 115 0.59 -16.06 -2.99
C GLN A 115 1.94 -15.38 -2.72
N ALA A 116 2.99 -16.16 -2.46
CA ALA A 116 4.34 -15.64 -2.25
C ALA A 116 4.88 -14.94 -3.50
N ILE A 117 4.75 -15.57 -4.68
CA ILE A 117 5.18 -14.98 -5.96
C ILE A 117 4.40 -13.69 -6.23
N PHE A 118 3.08 -13.72 -6.05
CA PHE A 118 2.22 -12.54 -6.24
C PHE A 118 2.61 -11.41 -5.29
N LEU A 119 2.81 -11.70 -4.02
CA LEU A 119 3.23 -10.74 -3.01
C LEU A 119 4.58 -10.09 -3.36
N LEU A 120 5.57 -10.90 -3.75
CA LEU A 120 6.89 -10.40 -4.16
C LEU A 120 6.81 -9.55 -5.42
N ALA A 121 5.98 -9.93 -6.40
CA ALA A 121 5.73 -9.13 -7.59
C ALA A 121 5.10 -7.77 -7.24
N CYS A 122 4.11 -7.75 -6.34
CA CYS A 122 3.51 -6.51 -5.84
C CYS A 122 4.54 -5.62 -5.13
N ILE A 123 5.40 -6.19 -4.28
CA ILE A 123 6.46 -5.45 -3.58
C ILE A 123 7.46 -4.86 -4.60
N GLY A 124 7.82 -5.61 -5.64
CA GLY A 124 8.66 -5.12 -6.73
C GLY A 124 8.04 -3.93 -7.45
N LEU A 125 6.78 -4.04 -7.86
CA LEU A 125 6.05 -2.95 -8.53
C LEU A 125 5.91 -1.71 -7.63
N LEU A 126 5.60 -1.89 -6.34
CA LEU A 126 5.56 -0.79 -5.38
C LEU A 126 6.91 -0.08 -5.29
N ASN A 127 8.01 -0.81 -5.27
CA ASN A 127 9.34 -0.22 -5.22
C ASN A 127 9.74 0.50 -6.51
N ILE A 128 9.29 0.04 -7.68
CA ILE A 128 9.58 0.70 -8.95
C ILE A 128 8.77 2.00 -9.09
N TYR A 129 7.46 1.94 -8.83
CA TYR A 129 6.55 3.02 -9.22
C TYR A 129 6.07 3.88 -8.05
N VAL A 130 5.87 3.31 -6.86
CA VAL A 130 5.24 4.00 -5.72
C VAL A 130 6.27 4.51 -4.72
N PHE A 131 7.26 3.69 -4.35
CA PHE A 131 8.24 4.05 -3.31
C PHE A 131 9.36 4.95 -3.86
N ASN A 132 8.94 6.02 -4.51
CA ASN A 132 9.78 7.09 -5.03
C ASN A 132 9.25 8.43 -4.55
N ILE A 133 10.00 9.51 -4.75
CA ILE A 133 9.49 10.85 -4.49
C ILE A 133 8.35 11.17 -5.45
N GLY A 134 7.12 11.15 -4.95
CA GLY A 134 5.93 11.30 -5.78
C GLY A 134 4.66 11.46 -4.96
N LYS A 135 3.56 11.73 -5.63
CA LYS A 135 2.22 11.77 -5.02
C LYS A 135 1.79 10.39 -4.53
N ASP A 136 2.17 9.36 -5.28
CA ASP A 136 1.70 7.99 -5.07
C ASP A 136 2.20 7.39 -3.76
N VAL A 137 3.40 7.76 -3.31
CA VAL A 137 3.90 7.33 -2.00
C VAL A 137 3.12 7.94 -0.85
N ILE A 138 2.71 9.20 -0.96
CA ILE A 138 1.91 9.87 0.08
C ILE A 138 0.52 9.22 0.12
N GLN A 139 -0.05 8.95 -1.03
CA GLN A 139 -1.30 8.22 -1.17
C GLN A 139 -1.20 6.81 -0.57
N PHE A 140 -0.12 6.10 -0.84
CA PHE A 140 0.16 4.80 -0.21
C PHE A 140 0.17 4.91 1.32
N LEU A 141 0.75 5.98 1.89
CA LEU A 141 0.73 6.21 3.33
C LEU A 141 -0.68 6.42 3.89
N PHE A 142 -1.57 7.10 3.16
CA PHE A 142 -2.98 7.21 3.56
C PHE A 142 -3.68 5.85 3.57
N PHE A 143 -3.51 5.03 2.53
CA PHE A 143 -4.07 3.67 2.51
C PHE A 143 -3.52 2.79 3.62
N MET A 144 -2.23 2.93 3.91
CA MET A 144 -1.60 2.24 5.05
C MET A 144 -2.21 2.67 6.39
N ALA A 145 -2.46 3.98 6.57
CA ALA A 145 -3.10 4.49 7.78
C ALA A 145 -4.53 3.93 7.93
N VAL A 146 -5.31 3.89 6.84
CA VAL A 146 -6.64 3.25 6.83
C VAL A 146 -6.55 1.77 7.21
N TYR A 147 -5.63 1.03 6.59
CA TYR A 147 -5.41 -0.38 6.89
C TYR A 147 -5.07 -0.60 8.37
N LEU A 148 -4.18 0.21 8.93
CA LEU A 148 -3.83 0.14 10.34
C LEU A 148 -5.03 0.41 11.25
N VAL A 149 -5.86 1.40 10.92
CA VAL A 149 -7.09 1.70 11.68
C VAL A 149 -8.05 0.51 11.65
N LEU A 150 -8.21 -0.14 10.50
CA LEU A 150 -9.08 -1.31 10.37
C LEU A 150 -8.55 -2.52 11.16
N LEU A 151 -7.24 -2.62 11.34
CA LEU A 151 -6.59 -3.68 12.15
C LEU A 151 -6.55 -3.40 13.65
N MET A 152 -6.78 -2.16 14.09
CA MET A 152 -6.77 -1.83 15.52
C MET A 152 -7.75 -2.70 16.30
N PRO A 153 -7.43 -3.09 17.56
CA PRO A 153 -8.30 -3.86 18.43
C PRO A 153 -9.42 -2.99 19.04
N ILE A 154 -10.10 -2.21 18.20
CA ILE A 154 -11.27 -1.42 18.58
C ILE A 154 -12.49 -2.33 18.44
N GLU A 155 -13.29 -2.49 19.48
CA GLU A 155 -14.46 -3.37 19.47
C GLU A 155 -15.55 -2.88 18.51
N SER A 156 -15.75 -1.56 18.42
CA SER A 156 -16.75 -0.96 17.56
C SER A 156 -16.31 -0.87 16.10
N SER A 157 -16.91 -1.67 15.23
CA SER A 157 -16.73 -1.59 13.78
C SER A 157 -17.11 -0.21 13.24
N THR A 158 -18.09 0.44 13.82
CA THR A 158 -18.55 1.80 13.43
C THR A 158 -17.45 2.83 13.67
N MET A 159 -16.75 2.76 14.81
CA MET A 159 -15.62 3.68 15.08
C MET A 159 -14.47 3.46 14.08
N LYS A 160 -14.13 2.23 13.75
CA LYS A 160 -13.10 1.94 12.72
C LYS A 160 -13.46 2.57 11.39
N ILE A 161 -14.71 2.39 10.93
CA ILE A 161 -15.21 2.97 9.69
C ILE A 161 -15.18 4.49 9.76
N ALA A 162 -15.59 5.09 10.87
CA ALA A 162 -15.56 6.54 11.03
C ALA A 162 -14.14 7.09 10.92
N PHE A 163 -13.16 6.52 11.61
CA PHE A 163 -11.75 6.92 11.51
C PHE A 163 -11.20 6.73 10.09
N ALA A 164 -11.47 5.59 9.46
CA ALA A 164 -11.05 5.34 8.07
C ALA A 164 -11.67 6.38 7.12
N THR A 165 -12.95 6.71 7.29
CA THR A 165 -13.63 7.73 6.49
C THR A 165 -13.00 9.11 6.64
N VAL A 166 -12.63 9.50 7.86
CA VAL A 166 -11.95 10.78 8.12
C VAL A 166 -10.61 10.84 7.38
N ILE A 167 -9.80 9.77 7.47
CA ILE A 167 -8.49 9.72 6.77
C ILE A 167 -8.69 9.84 5.24
N LEU A 168 -9.63 9.09 4.68
CA LEU A 168 -9.91 9.09 3.25
C LEU A 168 -10.54 10.42 2.77
N TYR A 169 -11.31 11.08 3.62
CA TYR A 169 -11.81 12.42 3.34
C TYR A 169 -10.66 13.43 3.23
N PHE A 170 -9.71 13.42 4.15
CA PHE A 170 -8.51 14.28 4.06
C PHE A 170 -7.71 13.99 2.79
N GLU A 171 -7.49 12.72 2.46
CA GLU A 171 -6.82 12.33 1.22
C GLU A 171 -7.51 12.93 0.00
N SER A 172 -8.83 12.81 -0.09
CA SER A 172 -9.61 13.30 -1.23
C SER A 172 -9.53 14.83 -1.40
N LYS A 173 -9.44 15.57 -0.30
CA LYS A 173 -9.28 17.03 -0.31
C LYS A 173 -7.87 17.46 -0.75
N VAL A 174 -6.86 16.70 -0.36
CA VAL A 174 -5.45 17.03 -0.61
C VAL A 174 -5.02 16.62 -2.01
N PHE A 175 -5.47 15.46 -2.51
CA PHE A 175 -4.98 14.90 -3.78
C PHE A 175 -6.00 14.96 -4.90
N ARG A 176 -7.04 14.15 -4.85
CA ARG A 176 -8.03 14.05 -5.94
C ARG A 176 -9.39 13.65 -5.40
N SER A 177 -10.42 14.39 -5.76
CA SER A 177 -11.80 14.16 -5.29
C SER A 177 -12.36 12.75 -5.62
N TYR A 178 -11.89 12.11 -6.69
CA TYR A 178 -12.37 10.76 -7.03
C TYR A 178 -11.91 9.67 -6.03
N TYR A 179 -10.93 9.94 -5.17
CA TYR A 179 -10.58 9.00 -4.10
C TYR A 179 -11.69 8.81 -3.08
N VAL A 180 -12.64 9.74 -2.98
CA VAL A 180 -13.87 9.53 -2.20
C VAL A 180 -14.63 8.30 -2.69
N LEU A 181 -14.70 8.10 -4.00
CA LEU A 181 -15.38 6.93 -4.59
C LEU A 181 -14.63 5.63 -4.28
N ILE A 182 -13.31 5.62 -4.42
CA ILE A 182 -12.48 4.46 -4.06
C ILE A 182 -12.62 4.16 -2.56
N ALA A 183 -12.61 5.18 -1.73
CA ALA A 183 -12.82 5.06 -0.30
C ALA A 183 -14.19 4.47 0.03
N ALA A 184 -15.23 4.99 -0.58
CA ALA A 184 -16.60 4.49 -0.41
C ALA A 184 -16.70 3.00 -0.82
N LEU A 185 -16.06 2.62 -1.94
CA LEU A 185 -15.99 1.23 -2.38
C LEU A 185 -15.30 0.32 -1.36
N VAL A 186 -14.10 0.72 -0.90
CA VAL A 186 -13.33 -0.06 0.09
C VAL A 186 -14.12 -0.23 1.39
N LEU A 187 -14.76 0.84 1.88
CA LEU A 187 -15.59 0.79 3.08
C LEU A 187 -16.85 -0.06 2.87
N ALA A 188 -17.50 0.02 1.71
CA ALA A 188 -18.64 -0.82 1.38
C ALA A 188 -18.25 -2.31 1.36
N ILE A 189 -17.14 -2.67 0.71
CA ILE A 189 -16.61 -4.03 0.70
C ILE A 189 -16.30 -4.49 2.13
N TYR A 190 -15.64 -3.66 2.93
CA TYR A 190 -15.36 -3.97 4.33
C TYR A 190 -16.63 -4.22 5.15
N CYS A 191 -17.64 -3.35 5.02
CA CYS A 191 -18.93 -3.52 5.69
C CYS A 191 -19.60 -4.83 5.28
N ILE A 192 -19.63 -5.12 3.99
CA ILE A 192 -20.21 -6.35 3.43
C ILE A 192 -19.49 -7.57 4.00
N LEU A 193 -18.16 -7.62 3.93
CA LEU A 193 -17.36 -8.74 4.45
C LEU A 193 -17.58 -8.94 5.97
N THR A 194 -17.73 -7.83 6.72
CA THR A 194 -17.98 -7.89 8.16
C THR A 194 -19.39 -8.44 8.46
N MET A 195 -20.38 -8.06 7.66
CA MET A 195 -21.76 -8.59 7.77
C MET A 195 -21.82 -10.09 7.43
N PHE A 196 -21.11 -10.51 6.37
CA PHE A 196 -21.00 -11.93 6.01
C PHE A 196 -20.40 -12.76 7.14
N ARG A 197 -19.32 -12.27 7.73
CA ARG A 197 -18.66 -12.97 8.85
C ARG A 197 -19.56 -13.14 10.07
N LYS A 198 -20.50 -12.20 10.31
CA LYS A 198 -21.43 -12.27 11.46
C LYS A 198 -22.68 -13.08 11.20
N ASN A 199 -23.26 -13.07 10.02
CA ASN A 199 -24.64 -13.53 9.79
C ASN A 199 -24.83 -14.69 8.80
N HIS A 200 -23.83 -15.14 8.06
CA HIS A 200 -23.90 -16.24 7.04
C HIS A 200 -25.11 -16.21 6.06
N LYS A 201 -25.88 -15.11 5.99
CA LYS A 201 -27.17 -15.07 5.30
C LYS A 201 -27.28 -14.13 4.09
N PHE A 202 -26.19 -13.51 3.66
CA PHE A 202 -26.27 -12.65 2.48
C PHE A 202 -26.09 -13.48 1.19
N PRO A 203 -27.04 -13.40 0.23
CA PRO A 203 -26.89 -14.14 -1.01
C PRO A 203 -25.77 -13.53 -1.87
N PRO A 204 -24.93 -14.36 -2.53
CA PRO A 204 -23.83 -13.89 -3.37
C PRO A 204 -24.28 -12.94 -4.49
N ALA A 205 -25.54 -13.01 -4.92
CA ALA A 205 -26.14 -12.09 -5.88
C ALA A 205 -26.06 -10.62 -5.45
N VAL A 206 -26.22 -10.31 -4.16
CA VAL A 206 -26.12 -8.95 -3.64
C VAL A 206 -24.70 -8.40 -3.76
N MET A 207 -23.67 -9.25 -3.54
CA MET A 207 -22.27 -8.90 -3.75
C MET A 207 -21.98 -8.54 -5.20
N ILE A 208 -22.46 -9.35 -6.13
CA ILE A 208 -22.29 -9.13 -7.57
C ILE A 208 -22.96 -7.81 -7.97
N ILE A 209 -24.18 -7.55 -7.51
CA ILE A 209 -24.91 -6.32 -7.82
C ILE A 209 -24.15 -5.09 -7.29
N ILE A 210 -23.72 -5.09 -6.02
CA ILE A 210 -22.98 -3.96 -5.43
C ILE A 210 -21.67 -3.73 -6.19
N THR A 211 -20.92 -4.80 -6.48
CA THR A 211 -19.66 -4.69 -7.22
C THR A 211 -19.89 -4.14 -8.63
N THR A 212 -20.92 -4.63 -9.32
CA THR A 212 -21.26 -4.19 -10.69
C THR A 212 -21.72 -2.73 -10.70
N VAL A 213 -22.59 -2.31 -9.77
CA VAL A 213 -23.04 -0.92 -9.65
C VAL A 213 -21.88 0.01 -9.32
N THR A 214 -20.98 -0.41 -8.42
CA THR A 214 -19.82 0.39 -8.04
C THR A 214 -18.83 0.52 -9.20
N MET A 215 -18.59 -0.56 -9.96
CA MET A 215 -17.78 -0.51 -11.18
C MET A 215 -18.40 0.37 -12.25
N TYR A 216 -19.72 0.32 -12.42
CA TYR A 216 -20.44 1.19 -13.37
C TYR A 216 -20.29 2.68 -13.01
N VAL A 217 -20.45 3.03 -11.73
CA VAL A 217 -20.29 4.41 -11.23
C VAL A 217 -18.84 4.90 -11.32
N LEU A 218 -17.84 4.00 -11.30
CA LEU A 218 -16.43 4.35 -11.44
C LEU A 218 -16.00 4.55 -12.91
N VAL A 219 -16.73 3.97 -13.86
CA VAL A 219 -16.40 4.01 -15.31
C VAL A 219 -17.15 5.13 -16.04
N CYS A 220 -18.30 5.56 -15.51
CA CYS A 220 -19.08 6.70 -16.04
C CYS A 220 -18.76 7.99 -15.30
#